data_3c3bc93b71b8b38cb042f98c04245891
#
_entry.id   3c3bc93b71b8b38cb042f98c04245891
#
_cell.length_a   1.000
_cell.length_b   1.000
_cell.length_c   1.000
_cell.angle_alpha   90.00
_cell.angle_beta   90.00
_cell.angle_gamma   90.00
#
_symmetry.space_group_name_H-M   'P 1'
#
loop_
_entity.id
_entity.type
_entity.pdbx_description
1 polymer ?
#
loop_
_entity_poly.entity_id
_entity_poly.type
_entity_poly.pdbx_seq_one_letter_code
_entity_poly.pdbx_strand_id
1 'polypeptide(L)'
;MNVISSLKWRYATKKFDDSKILSEDKLDILKEAFNLTATSYGLQPVRLVVISDKTLQQRLKGAAMNQSQVLDASHVLVICVERKVEAPFVTNYFDRVKEVRETPDAILKPFREMLEQKFDKQPKADTREWAIRQAYLILGNLLTVCALEK
;
A
#
# COMPACT_ATOMS: atom_id res chain seq x y z
N MET A 1 -14.06 -6.61 -18.70
CA MET A 1 -12.74 -7.24 -18.52
C MET A 1 -12.91 -8.45 -17.61
N ASN A 2 -12.29 -9.61 -17.90
CA ASN A 2 -12.47 -10.82 -17.09
C ASN A 2 -11.25 -11.02 -16.19
N VAL A 3 -11.44 -10.96 -14.86
CA VAL A 3 -10.37 -11.07 -13.86
C VAL A 3 -9.57 -12.38 -14.03
N ILE A 4 -10.24 -13.51 -14.25
CA ILE A 4 -9.58 -14.81 -14.37
C ILE A 4 -8.67 -14.85 -15.59
N SER A 5 -9.11 -14.30 -16.73
CA SER A 5 -8.27 -14.24 -17.94
C SER A 5 -7.05 -13.34 -17.73
N SER A 6 -7.19 -12.22 -17.00
CA SER A 6 -6.08 -11.32 -16.65
C SER A 6 -5.08 -11.99 -15.71
N LEU A 7 -5.56 -12.71 -14.69
CA LEU A 7 -4.69 -13.47 -13.79
C LEU A 7 -3.94 -14.61 -14.51
N LYS A 8 -4.57 -15.27 -15.51
CA LYS A 8 -3.89 -16.27 -16.34
C LYS A 8 -2.85 -15.66 -17.27
N TRP A 9 -3.08 -14.42 -17.75
CA TRP A 9 -2.13 -13.69 -18.59
C TRP A 9 -0.89 -13.24 -17.80
N ARG A 10 -1.05 -12.85 -16.54
CA ARG A 10 0.03 -12.32 -15.70
C ARG A 10 1.11 -13.37 -15.41
N TYR A 11 2.37 -12.98 -15.52
CA TYR A 11 3.51 -13.77 -15.07
C TYR A 11 4.58 -12.89 -14.41
N ALA A 12 5.58 -13.50 -13.78
CA ALA A 12 6.70 -12.79 -13.19
C ALA A 12 7.69 -12.38 -14.29
N THR A 13 7.53 -11.17 -14.82
CA THR A 13 8.38 -10.59 -15.87
C THR A 13 9.84 -10.54 -15.43
N LYS A 14 10.75 -11.08 -16.22
CA LYS A 14 12.19 -11.15 -15.92
C LYS A 14 12.98 -9.99 -16.52
N LYS A 15 12.49 -9.43 -17.62
CA LYS A 15 13.13 -8.31 -18.31
C LYS A 15 12.06 -7.28 -18.70
N PHE A 16 12.26 -6.06 -18.27
CA PHE A 16 11.42 -4.93 -18.66
C PHE A 16 12.00 -4.23 -19.89
N ASP A 17 11.16 -3.58 -20.65
CA ASP A 17 11.53 -2.68 -21.73
C ASP A 17 11.70 -1.29 -21.12
N ASP A 18 12.93 -0.83 -20.99
CA ASP A 18 13.30 0.43 -20.36
C ASP A 18 12.94 1.67 -21.20
N SER A 19 12.58 1.46 -22.48
CA SER A 19 12.05 2.52 -23.34
C SER A 19 10.57 2.83 -23.07
N LYS A 20 9.85 1.94 -22.38
CA LYS A 20 8.43 2.10 -22.08
C LYS A 20 8.22 2.77 -20.74
N ILE A 21 7.40 3.80 -20.73
CA ILE A 21 7.02 4.54 -19.51
C ILE A 21 5.53 4.31 -19.25
N LEU A 22 5.22 3.95 -18.01
CA LEU A 22 3.84 3.85 -17.56
C LEU A 22 3.19 5.24 -17.62
N SER A 23 2.00 5.34 -18.22
CA SER A 23 1.26 6.60 -18.30
C SER A 23 0.78 7.06 -16.92
N GLU A 24 0.61 8.38 -16.74
CA GLU A 24 0.08 8.95 -15.50
C GLU A 24 -1.31 8.39 -15.17
N ASP A 25 -2.19 8.21 -16.16
CA ASP A 25 -3.52 7.62 -15.95
C ASP A 25 -3.44 6.22 -15.32
N LYS A 26 -2.54 5.36 -15.80
CA LYS A 26 -2.32 4.04 -15.21
C LYS A 26 -1.69 4.12 -13.83
N LEU A 27 -0.79 5.06 -13.62
CA LEU A 27 -0.19 5.30 -12.32
C LEU A 27 -1.24 5.77 -11.31
N ASP A 28 -2.16 6.62 -11.70
CA ASP A 28 -3.26 7.10 -10.85
C ASP A 28 -4.24 5.98 -10.53
N ILE A 29 -4.56 5.09 -11.47
CA ILE A 29 -5.34 3.87 -11.19
C ILE A 29 -4.66 3.03 -10.09
N LEU A 30 -3.33 2.85 -10.15
CA LEU A 30 -2.61 2.08 -9.13
C LEU A 30 -2.58 2.79 -7.77
N LYS A 31 -2.44 4.11 -7.73
CA LYS A 31 -2.53 4.91 -6.50
C LYS A 31 -3.93 4.82 -5.89
N GLU A 32 -4.97 4.90 -6.72
CA GLU A 32 -6.35 4.76 -6.27
C GLU A 32 -6.63 3.33 -5.76
N ALA A 33 -6.20 2.31 -6.46
CA ALA A 33 -6.32 0.92 -6.04
C ALA A 33 -5.61 0.67 -4.70
N PHE A 34 -4.45 1.30 -4.46
CA PHE A 34 -3.78 1.28 -3.16
C PHE A 34 -4.68 1.87 -2.07
N ASN A 35 -5.22 3.07 -2.29
CA ASN A 35 -6.06 3.77 -1.32
C ASN A 35 -7.39 3.05 -1.04
N LEU A 36 -7.98 2.42 -2.04
CA LEU A 36 -9.26 1.74 -1.94
C LEU A 36 -9.14 0.31 -1.41
N THR A 37 -7.92 -0.21 -1.21
CA THR A 37 -7.76 -1.55 -0.65
C THR A 37 -8.21 -1.60 0.80
N ALA A 38 -9.17 -2.50 1.09
CA ALA A 38 -9.64 -2.72 2.44
C ALA A 38 -8.52 -3.29 3.34
N THR A 39 -8.34 -2.68 4.51
CA THR A 39 -7.42 -3.14 5.55
C THR A 39 -8.14 -3.39 6.85
N SER A 40 -7.53 -4.18 7.75
CA SER A 40 -8.08 -4.47 9.06
C SER A 40 -8.36 -3.18 9.85
N TYR A 41 -9.55 -3.06 10.42
CA TYR A 41 -10.07 -1.87 11.11
C TYR A 41 -10.17 -0.60 10.24
N GLY A 42 -9.84 -0.67 8.96
CA GLY A 42 -9.74 0.47 8.07
C GLY A 42 -8.53 1.39 8.33
N LEU A 43 -7.67 1.08 9.28
CA LEU A 43 -6.61 1.98 9.77
C LEU A 43 -5.50 2.30 8.75
N GLN A 44 -5.35 1.52 7.68
CA GLN A 44 -4.39 1.78 6.59
C GLN A 44 -2.96 2.13 7.09
N PRO A 45 -2.28 1.24 7.88
CA PRO A 45 -0.98 1.53 8.47
C PRO A 45 0.15 1.44 7.45
N VAL A 46 -0.05 2.00 6.27
CA VAL A 46 0.82 1.86 5.10
C VAL A 46 0.91 3.17 4.32
N ARG A 47 2.01 3.34 3.58
CA ARG A 47 2.21 4.43 2.63
C ARG A 47 2.74 3.89 1.33
N LEU A 48 2.35 4.49 0.21
CA LEU A 48 2.90 4.21 -1.10
C LEU A 48 3.94 5.28 -1.46
N VAL A 49 5.15 4.82 -1.80
CA VAL A 49 6.17 5.69 -2.40
C VAL A 49 6.35 5.26 -3.85
N VAL A 50 6.16 6.18 -4.77
CA VAL A 50 6.35 5.98 -6.20
C VAL A 50 7.68 6.59 -6.61
N ILE A 51 8.55 5.79 -7.22
CA ILE A 51 9.90 6.17 -7.60
C ILE A 51 10.06 6.02 -9.11
N SER A 52 10.33 7.12 -9.81
CA SER A 52 10.66 7.17 -11.24
C SER A 52 12.10 7.64 -11.49
N ASP A 53 12.78 8.18 -10.47
CA ASP A 53 14.16 8.62 -10.56
C ASP A 53 15.11 7.42 -10.73
N LYS A 54 15.82 7.39 -11.86
CA LYS A 54 16.72 6.29 -12.23
C LYS A 54 17.94 6.17 -11.30
N THR A 55 18.39 7.27 -10.71
CA THR A 55 19.48 7.26 -9.74
C THR A 55 19.06 6.57 -8.46
N LEU A 56 17.84 6.84 -7.97
CA LEU A 56 17.26 6.14 -6.83
C LEU A 56 17.00 4.68 -7.15
N GLN A 57 16.45 4.36 -8.34
CA GLN A 57 16.23 2.97 -8.76
C GLN A 57 17.54 2.18 -8.81
N GLN A 58 18.63 2.78 -9.32
CA GLN A 58 19.96 2.15 -9.33
C GLN A 58 20.46 1.84 -7.91
N ARG A 59 20.25 2.75 -6.97
CA ARG A 59 20.61 2.54 -5.55
C ARG A 59 19.76 1.44 -4.90
N LEU A 60 18.46 1.39 -5.21
CA LEU A 60 17.53 0.38 -4.70
C LEU A 60 17.83 -1.03 -5.23
N LYS A 61 18.40 -1.15 -6.43
CA LYS A 61 18.76 -2.44 -7.03
C LYS A 61 19.58 -3.30 -6.09
N GLY A 62 20.56 -2.73 -5.38
CA GLY A 62 21.38 -3.44 -4.40
C GLY A 62 20.56 -4.05 -3.25
N ALA A 63 19.57 -3.31 -2.74
CA ALA A 63 18.66 -3.79 -1.69
C ALA A 63 17.61 -4.80 -2.20
N ALA A 64 17.42 -4.91 -3.52
CA ALA A 64 16.46 -5.77 -4.19
C ALA A 64 17.14 -6.96 -4.90
N MET A 65 18.10 -7.61 -4.24
CA MET A 65 18.83 -8.78 -4.73
C MET A 65 19.52 -8.56 -6.09
N ASN A 66 19.92 -7.34 -6.39
CA ASN A 66 20.52 -6.93 -7.68
C ASN A 66 19.62 -7.20 -8.90
N GLN A 67 18.30 -7.26 -8.71
CA GLN A 67 17.37 -7.48 -9.81
C GLN A 67 17.34 -6.27 -10.75
N SER A 68 17.61 -6.51 -12.05
CA SER A 68 17.63 -5.45 -13.06
C SER A 68 16.24 -4.83 -13.26
N GLN A 69 15.17 -5.57 -13.01
CA GLN A 69 13.78 -5.11 -13.12
C GLN A 69 13.54 -3.81 -12.32
N VAL A 70 14.21 -3.65 -11.17
CA VAL A 70 14.08 -2.43 -10.34
C VAL A 70 14.62 -1.20 -11.07
N LEU A 71 15.66 -1.36 -11.87
CA LEU A 71 16.24 -0.26 -12.67
C LEU A 71 15.49 -0.06 -13.99
N ASP A 72 15.16 -1.17 -14.67
CA ASP A 72 14.60 -1.15 -16.01
C ASP A 72 13.12 -0.69 -16.01
N ALA A 73 12.38 -0.97 -14.93
CA ALA A 73 10.99 -0.52 -14.79
C ALA A 73 10.86 1.00 -14.82
N SER A 74 9.82 1.52 -15.47
CA SER A 74 9.53 2.96 -15.51
C SER A 74 9.33 3.54 -14.10
N HIS A 75 8.63 2.82 -13.25
CA HIS A 75 8.34 3.17 -11.87
C HIS A 75 8.57 1.98 -10.93
N VAL A 76 8.97 2.27 -9.71
CA VAL A 76 9.00 1.31 -8.59
C VAL A 76 8.02 1.78 -7.53
N LEU A 77 7.05 0.93 -7.20
CA LEU A 77 6.08 1.19 -6.15
C LEU A 77 6.56 0.51 -4.86
N VAL A 78 6.89 1.31 -3.85
CA VAL A 78 7.35 0.82 -2.55
C VAL A 78 6.23 0.95 -1.54
N ILE A 79 5.73 -0.17 -1.04
CA ILE A 79 4.73 -0.20 0.03
C ILE A 79 5.46 -0.12 1.37
N CYS A 80 5.36 1.00 2.05
CA CYS A 80 5.97 1.25 3.35
C CYS A 80 4.95 0.96 4.46
N VAL A 81 5.44 0.38 5.56
CA VAL A 81 4.63 0.09 6.75
C VAL A 81 4.91 1.13 7.83
N GLU A 82 3.87 1.61 8.50
CA GLU A 82 4.03 2.52 9.64
C GLU A 82 4.84 1.86 10.76
N ARG A 83 5.81 2.60 11.28
CA ARG A 83 6.72 2.09 12.33
C ARG A 83 6.05 2.06 13.70
N LYS A 84 5.09 2.97 13.92
CA LYS A 84 4.38 3.14 15.19
C LYS A 84 2.89 3.26 14.93
N VAL A 85 2.15 2.27 15.37
CA VAL A 85 0.69 2.30 15.41
C VAL A 85 0.32 2.28 16.88
N GLU A 86 0.17 3.46 17.45
CA GLU A 86 -0.13 3.75 18.86
C GLU A 86 -1.38 4.65 18.91
N ALA A 87 -1.88 5.00 20.09
CA ALA A 87 -3.08 5.83 20.24
C ALA A 87 -3.09 7.09 19.36
N PRO A 88 -2.00 7.89 19.22
CA PRO A 88 -2.02 9.07 18.34
C PRO A 88 -2.27 8.74 16.87
N PHE A 89 -1.78 7.60 16.38
CA PHE A 89 -2.05 7.16 15.01
C PHE A 89 -3.54 6.85 14.81
N VAL A 90 -4.15 6.16 15.79
CA VAL A 90 -5.57 5.83 15.79
C VAL A 90 -6.41 7.11 15.85
N THR A 91 -6.10 8.03 16.77
CA THR A 91 -6.78 9.32 16.90
C THR A 91 -6.78 10.08 15.58
N ASN A 92 -5.61 10.27 14.95
CA ASN A 92 -5.48 10.98 13.67
C ASN A 92 -6.30 10.33 12.55
N TYR A 93 -6.38 9.00 12.52
CA TYR A 93 -7.22 8.28 11.56
C TYR A 93 -8.70 8.63 11.76
N PHE A 94 -9.20 8.60 12.99
CA PHE A 94 -10.61 8.91 13.28
C PHE A 94 -10.95 10.39 13.05
N ASP A 95 -10.02 11.29 13.32
CA ASP A 95 -10.18 12.71 12.98
C ASP A 95 -10.34 12.88 11.46
N ARG A 96 -9.55 12.15 10.67
CA ARG A 96 -9.68 12.14 9.21
C ARG A 96 -11.00 11.52 8.75
N VAL A 97 -11.47 10.45 9.38
CA VAL A 97 -12.78 9.85 9.08
C VAL A 97 -13.90 10.86 9.35
N LYS A 98 -13.84 11.54 10.49
CA LYS A 98 -14.80 12.58 10.87
C LYS A 98 -14.82 13.71 9.83
N GLU A 99 -13.66 14.20 9.41
CA GLU A 99 -13.54 15.27 8.42
C GLU A 99 -14.12 14.84 7.04
N VAL A 100 -13.74 13.66 6.55
CA VAL A 100 -14.10 13.21 5.18
C VAL A 100 -15.53 12.71 5.08
N ARG A 101 -16.05 12.08 6.13
CA ARG A 101 -17.38 11.45 6.12
C ARG A 101 -18.42 12.21 6.90
N GLU A 102 -18.03 13.33 7.53
CA GLU A 102 -18.90 14.14 8.40
C GLU A 102 -19.59 13.32 9.49
N THR A 103 -18.95 12.22 9.92
CA THR A 103 -19.51 11.31 10.91
C THR A 103 -19.43 11.92 12.32
N PRO A 104 -20.52 11.98 13.09
CA PRO A 104 -20.52 12.51 14.44
C PRO A 104 -19.56 11.76 15.37
N ASP A 105 -18.83 12.49 16.21
CA ASP A 105 -17.86 11.93 17.14
C ASP A 105 -18.48 10.87 18.08
N ALA A 106 -19.73 11.06 18.50
CA ALA A 106 -20.45 10.10 19.34
C ALA A 106 -20.55 8.69 18.71
N ILE A 107 -20.56 8.60 17.38
CA ILE A 107 -20.60 7.32 16.65
C ILE A 107 -19.18 6.73 16.56
N LEU A 108 -18.17 7.55 16.36
CA LEU A 108 -16.78 7.11 16.17
C LEU A 108 -16.07 6.78 17.49
N LYS A 109 -16.38 7.51 18.56
CA LYS A 109 -15.69 7.46 19.84
C LYS A 109 -15.56 6.05 20.44
N PRO A 110 -16.60 5.22 20.53
CA PRO A 110 -16.47 3.90 21.16
C PRO A 110 -15.46 3.01 20.42
N PHE A 111 -15.45 3.05 19.09
CA PHE A 111 -14.53 2.26 18.28
C PHE A 111 -13.11 2.82 18.32
N ARG A 112 -12.96 4.14 18.32
CA ARG A 112 -11.67 4.79 18.48
C ARG A 112 -11.02 4.40 19.81
N GLU A 113 -11.72 4.57 20.94
CA GLU A 113 -11.19 4.27 22.26
C GLU A 113 -10.81 2.78 22.41
N MET A 114 -11.61 1.88 21.85
CA MET A 114 -11.29 0.45 21.82
C MET A 114 -9.99 0.18 21.07
N LEU A 115 -9.78 0.80 19.93
CA LEU A 115 -8.55 0.62 19.13
C LEU A 115 -7.33 1.29 19.79
N GLU A 116 -7.47 2.47 20.38
CA GLU A 116 -6.42 3.13 21.14
C GLU A 116 -5.92 2.22 22.27
N GLN A 117 -6.85 1.69 23.09
CA GLN A 117 -6.50 0.75 24.16
C GLN A 117 -5.88 -0.55 23.64
N LYS A 118 -6.37 -1.06 22.52
CA LYS A 118 -5.83 -2.27 21.90
C LYS A 118 -4.37 -2.08 21.50
N PHE A 119 -4.06 -1.03 20.76
CA PHE A 119 -2.72 -0.82 20.23
C PHE A 119 -1.72 -0.34 21.27
N ASP A 120 -2.18 0.32 22.34
CA ASP A 120 -1.32 0.65 23.48
C ASP A 120 -0.93 -0.57 24.32
N LYS A 121 -1.81 -1.57 24.40
CA LYS A 121 -1.56 -2.81 25.17
C LYS A 121 -0.86 -3.89 24.33
N GLN A 122 -1.00 -3.85 23.02
CA GLN A 122 -0.45 -4.88 22.14
C GLN A 122 1.08 -4.77 22.05
N PRO A 123 1.83 -5.90 22.13
CA PRO A 123 3.27 -5.90 21.90
C PRO A 123 3.64 -5.24 20.57
N LYS A 124 4.69 -4.41 20.56
CA LYS A 124 5.13 -3.69 19.35
C LYS A 124 5.47 -4.62 18.18
N ALA A 125 5.99 -5.81 18.47
CA ALA A 125 6.28 -6.83 17.46
C ALA A 125 5.00 -7.30 16.76
N ASP A 126 3.94 -7.58 17.54
CA ASP A 126 2.65 -8.05 17.01
C ASP A 126 1.95 -6.96 16.21
N THR A 127 2.03 -5.70 16.67
CA THR A 127 1.51 -4.53 15.96
C THR A 127 2.23 -4.35 14.62
N ARG A 128 3.55 -4.50 14.59
CA ARG A 128 4.34 -4.42 13.36
C ARG A 128 3.97 -5.56 12.39
N GLU A 129 3.84 -6.77 12.89
CA GLU A 129 3.45 -7.91 12.05
C GLU A 129 2.04 -7.74 11.50
N TRP A 130 1.09 -7.27 12.31
CA TRP A 130 -0.24 -6.92 11.85
C TRP A 130 -0.20 -5.88 10.72
N ALA A 131 0.60 -4.81 10.86
CA ALA A 131 0.74 -3.79 9.83
C ALA A 131 1.38 -4.34 8.54
N ILE A 132 2.37 -5.22 8.64
CA ILE A 132 2.98 -5.92 7.49
C ILE A 132 1.93 -6.75 6.75
N ARG A 133 1.05 -7.45 7.44
CA ARG A 133 -0.04 -8.22 6.82
C ARG A 133 -0.98 -7.31 6.00
N GLN A 134 -1.22 -6.07 6.46
CA GLN A 134 -2.01 -5.10 5.67
C GLN A 134 -1.28 -4.71 4.37
N ALA A 135 0.04 -4.55 4.41
CA ALA A 135 0.83 -4.31 3.20
C ALA A 135 0.73 -5.47 2.18
N TYR A 136 0.70 -6.72 2.64
CA TYR A 136 0.51 -7.88 1.77
C TYR A 136 -0.90 -7.96 1.16
N LEU A 137 -1.94 -7.55 1.89
CA LEU A 137 -3.29 -7.42 1.33
C LEU A 137 -3.31 -6.41 0.17
N ILE A 138 -2.69 -5.26 0.38
CA ILE A 138 -2.57 -4.21 -0.65
C ILE A 138 -1.73 -4.70 -1.84
N LEU A 139 -0.60 -5.35 -1.58
CA LEU A 139 0.23 -5.93 -2.63
C LEU A 139 -0.55 -6.91 -3.50
N GLY A 140 -1.32 -7.81 -2.89
CA GLY A 140 -2.17 -8.77 -3.61
C GLY A 140 -3.22 -8.08 -4.49
N ASN A 141 -3.87 -7.02 -3.97
CA ASN A 141 -4.82 -6.23 -4.75
C ASN A 141 -4.12 -5.51 -5.91
N LEU A 142 -3.01 -4.83 -5.67
CA LEU A 142 -2.24 -4.15 -6.72
C LEU A 142 -1.78 -5.11 -7.81
N LEU A 143 -1.32 -6.32 -7.48
CA LEU A 143 -0.97 -7.35 -8.47
C LEU A 143 -2.16 -7.72 -9.36
N THR A 144 -3.37 -7.75 -8.79
CA THR A 144 -4.60 -8.02 -9.55
C THR A 144 -4.95 -6.83 -10.46
N VAL A 145 -4.87 -5.60 -9.95
CA VAL A 145 -5.13 -4.39 -10.75
C VAL A 145 -4.10 -4.26 -11.88
N CYS A 146 -2.81 -4.48 -11.62
CA CYS A 146 -1.79 -4.53 -12.68
C CYS A 146 -2.12 -5.56 -13.77
N ALA A 147 -2.66 -6.73 -13.39
CA ALA A 147 -3.05 -7.74 -14.38
C ALA A 147 -4.28 -7.31 -15.20
N LEU A 148 -5.18 -6.52 -14.64
CA LEU A 148 -6.34 -5.96 -15.33
C LEU A 148 -5.95 -4.86 -16.32
N GLU A 149 -4.99 -4.02 -15.94
CA GLU A 149 -4.51 -2.90 -16.74
C GLU A 149 -3.54 -3.30 -17.86
N LYS A 150 -2.93 -4.47 -17.80
CA LYS A 150 -1.98 -5.04 -18.80
C LYS A 150 -0.78 -4.15 -19.08
#